data_aa40fa2ea12cf7a50776afc5dd02058e
#
_entry.id   aa40fa2ea12cf7a50776afc5dd02058e
#
_cell.length_a   1.000
_cell.length_b   1.000
_cell.length_c   1.000
_cell.angle_alpha   90.00
_cell.angle_beta   90.00
_cell.angle_gamma   90.00
#
_symmetry.space_group_name_H-M   'P 1'
#
loop_
_entity.id
_entity.type
_entity.pdbx_description
1 polymer ?
#
loop_
_entity_poly.entity_id
_entity_poly.type
_entity_poly.pdbx_seq_one_letter_code
_entity_poly.pdbx_strand_id
1 'polypeptide(L)'
;MRRTHFLRAVLAIARKDLRAEFRSRLLISAMGLFALLTAMIFYYTLESRPEARRATLPAALWVTVAFAGTLGIGRNLAAEHDRGTLDGLMLAPVPRAALYFGKLAVAWLFTLIVALVVTAALSIVFNVNLLRLGWLLIALLGTLGFAAIGTLLGSMAIYARSRETTLPILVLPVALPIITAAVNAAHGVLDDQPLSEWIPYPLLL
;
A
#
# COMPACT_ATOMS: atom_id res chain seq x y z
N MET A 1 -17.04 -19.43 21.85
CA MET A 1 -17.11 -18.03 22.36
C MET A 1 -15.96 -17.10 21.95
N ARG A 2 -14.85 -17.58 21.34
CA ARG A 2 -13.65 -16.75 21.10
C ARG A 2 -13.58 -15.98 19.75
N ARG A 3 -14.32 -16.41 18.72
CA ARG A 3 -14.27 -15.77 17.39
C ARG A 3 -14.88 -14.35 17.35
N THR A 4 -15.93 -14.10 18.10
CA THR A 4 -16.58 -12.77 18.16
C THR A 4 -15.72 -11.73 18.85
N HIS A 5 -14.86 -12.15 19.81
CA HIS A 5 -13.91 -11.25 20.46
C HIS A 5 -12.76 -10.85 19.55
N PHE A 6 -12.24 -11.77 18.71
CA PHE A 6 -11.13 -11.49 17.79
C PHE A 6 -11.52 -10.44 16.75
N LEU A 7 -12.59 -10.66 15.99
CA LEU A 7 -13.04 -9.71 14.97
C LEU A 7 -13.43 -8.34 15.56
N ARG A 8 -14.06 -8.33 16.72
CA ARG A 8 -14.38 -7.08 17.43
C ARG A 8 -13.11 -6.32 17.82
N ALA A 9 -12.06 -7.02 18.25
CA ALA A 9 -10.78 -6.40 18.56
C ALA A 9 -10.10 -5.82 17.32
N VAL A 10 -10.05 -6.57 16.21
CA VAL A 10 -9.53 -6.11 14.92
C VAL A 10 -10.24 -4.84 14.46
N LEU A 11 -11.59 -4.85 14.46
CA LEU A 11 -12.39 -3.71 14.05
C LEU A 11 -12.22 -2.50 14.99
N ALA A 12 -12.12 -2.72 16.31
CA ALA A 12 -11.91 -1.65 17.26
C ALA A 12 -10.57 -0.95 17.04
N ILE A 13 -9.50 -1.73 16.81
CA ILE A 13 -8.15 -1.22 16.51
C ILE A 13 -8.16 -0.45 15.20
N ALA A 14 -8.68 -1.05 14.13
CA ALA A 14 -8.77 -0.41 12.82
C ALA A 14 -9.57 0.91 12.89
N ARG A 15 -10.72 0.90 13.56
CA ARG A 15 -11.55 2.10 13.73
C ARG A 15 -10.85 3.20 14.53
N LYS A 16 -10.09 2.83 15.58
CA LYS A 16 -9.28 3.78 16.36
C LYS A 16 -8.26 4.46 15.45
N ASP A 17 -7.49 3.69 14.70
CA ASP A 17 -6.42 4.20 13.83
C ASP A 17 -6.97 5.04 12.69
N LEU A 18 -8.04 4.60 12.04
CA LEU A 18 -8.74 5.38 11.01
C LEU A 18 -9.22 6.73 11.54
N ARG A 19 -9.84 6.76 12.73
CA ARG A 19 -10.29 8.02 13.34
C ARG A 19 -9.14 8.96 13.67
N ALA A 20 -8.04 8.41 14.20
CA ALA A 20 -6.84 9.20 14.49
C ALA A 20 -6.27 9.84 13.24
N GLU A 21 -6.23 9.09 12.13
CA GLU A 21 -5.69 9.55 10.86
C GLU A 21 -6.60 10.58 10.17
N PHE A 22 -7.90 10.35 10.11
CA PHE A 22 -8.86 11.33 9.56
C PHE A 22 -8.84 12.65 10.32
N ARG A 23 -8.48 12.63 11.60
CA ARG A 23 -8.35 13.84 12.42
C ARG A 23 -7.03 14.57 12.16
N SER A 24 -5.94 13.86 11.98
CA SER A 24 -4.61 14.47 11.79
C SER A 24 -4.37 14.87 10.34
N ARG A 25 -4.95 14.16 9.36
CA ARG A 25 -4.76 14.29 7.92
C ARG A 25 -3.30 14.23 7.45
N LEU A 26 -2.36 13.95 8.36
CA LEU A 26 -0.93 14.02 8.11
C LEU A 26 -0.47 12.94 7.11
N LEU A 27 -0.96 11.71 7.29
CA LEU A 27 -0.66 10.58 6.44
C LEU A 27 -1.22 10.80 5.03
N ILE A 28 -2.50 11.16 4.95
CA ILE A 28 -3.20 11.40 3.67
C ILE A 28 -2.49 12.50 2.89
N SER A 29 -2.10 13.58 3.56
CA SER A 29 -1.38 14.68 2.90
C SER A 29 -0.01 14.26 2.40
N ALA A 30 0.77 13.50 3.19
CA ALA A 30 2.09 13.04 2.80
C ALA A 30 2.04 12.04 1.64
N MET A 31 1.14 11.05 1.72
CA MET A 31 0.95 10.06 0.65
C MET A 31 0.40 10.72 -0.62
N GLY A 32 -0.56 11.64 -0.47
CA GLY A 32 -1.16 12.37 -1.58
C GLY A 32 -0.17 13.28 -2.29
N LEU A 33 0.66 14.01 -1.54
CA LEU A 33 1.72 14.85 -2.11
C LEU A 33 2.74 14.00 -2.87
N PHE A 34 3.18 12.88 -2.30
CA PHE A 34 4.11 11.98 -2.97
C PHE A 34 3.50 11.38 -4.25
N ALA A 35 2.24 10.96 -4.19
CA ALA A 35 1.52 10.43 -5.35
C ALA A 35 1.40 11.49 -6.47
N LEU A 36 1.07 12.73 -6.12
CA LEU A 36 0.98 13.84 -7.06
C LEU A 36 2.34 14.13 -7.71
N LEU A 37 3.40 14.24 -6.91
CA LEU A 37 4.76 14.51 -7.42
C LEU A 37 5.21 13.40 -8.38
N THR A 38 4.99 12.14 -8.01
CA THR A 38 5.34 11.00 -8.86
C THR A 38 4.55 11.01 -10.17
N ALA A 39 3.24 11.27 -10.09
CA ALA A 39 2.40 11.37 -11.29
C ALA A 39 2.87 12.50 -12.22
N MET A 40 3.26 13.65 -11.68
CA MET A 40 3.81 14.77 -12.47
C MET A 40 5.14 14.41 -13.12
N ILE A 41 6.06 13.75 -12.38
CA ILE A 41 7.35 13.32 -12.92
C ILE A 41 7.14 12.38 -14.11
N PHE A 42 6.28 11.38 -13.96
CA PHE A 42 5.97 10.46 -15.04
C PHE A 42 5.26 11.12 -16.21
N TYR A 43 4.37 12.09 -15.94
CA TYR A 43 3.72 12.88 -16.98
C TYR A 43 4.75 13.56 -17.88
N TYR A 44 5.62 14.40 -17.31
CA TYR A 44 6.63 15.11 -18.08
C TYR A 44 7.62 14.17 -18.78
N THR A 45 7.98 13.07 -18.15
CA THR A 45 8.91 12.08 -18.72
C THR A 45 8.31 11.37 -19.92
N LEU A 46 7.01 11.05 -19.88
CA LEU A 46 6.33 10.24 -20.90
C LEU A 46 5.56 11.06 -21.93
N GLU A 47 5.44 12.39 -21.74
CA GLU A 47 4.75 13.28 -22.68
C GLU A 47 5.37 13.20 -24.08
N SER A 48 6.70 13.20 -24.13
CA SER A 48 7.48 13.15 -25.38
C SER A 48 7.65 11.74 -25.97
N ARG A 49 7.16 10.70 -25.31
CA ARG A 49 7.36 9.28 -25.69
C ARG A 49 6.07 8.47 -25.59
N PRO A 50 5.13 8.66 -26.50
CA PRO A 50 3.83 7.97 -26.47
C PRO A 50 3.96 6.43 -26.46
N GLU A 51 4.97 5.89 -27.16
CA GLU A 51 5.23 4.46 -27.26
C GLU A 51 5.63 3.84 -25.90
N ALA A 52 6.36 4.60 -25.06
CA ALA A 52 6.78 4.14 -23.76
C ALA A 52 5.68 4.20 -22.69
N ARG A 53 4.58 4.91 -22.95
CA ARG A 53 3.52 5.12 -21.95
C ARG A 53 2.93 3.82 -21.44
N ARG A 54 2.46 2.94 -22.32
CA ARG A 54 1.84 1.67 -21.92
C ARG A 54 2.81 0.80 -21.13
N ALA A 55 4.07 0.74 -21.57
CA ALA A 55 5.11 -0.04 -20.88
C ALA A 55 5.49 0.51 -19.51
N THR A 56 5.35 1.80 -19.26
CA THR A 56 5.81 2.44 -18.03
C THR A 56 4.70 2.63 -16.99
N LEU A 57 3.42 2.68 -17.41
CA LEU A 57 2.30 2.95 -16.49
C LEU A 57 2.20 1.98 -15.30
N PRO A 58 2.36 0.64 -15.47
CA PRO A 58 2.36 -0.28 -14.34
C PRO A 58 3.48 0.02 -13.35
N ALA A 59 4.70 0.26 -13.85
CA ALA A 59 5.84 0.60 -13.02
C ALA A 59 5.64 1.93 -12.27
N ALA A 60 5.08 2.95 -12.92
CA ALA A 60 4.75 4.23 -12.31
C ALA A 60 3.78 4.08 -11.14
N LEU A 61 2.72 3.28 -11.31
CA LEU A 61 1.77 2.96 -10.24
C LEU A 61 2.50 2.31 -9.06
N TRP A 62 3.21 1.21 -9.32
CA TRP A 62 3.77 0.39 -8.25
C TRP A 62 4.95 1.04 -7.52
N VAL A 63 5.77 1.83 -8.20
CA VAL A 63 6.78 2.68 -7.55
C VAL A 63 6.11 3.67 -6.61
N THR A 64 5.03 4.33 -7.06
CA THR A 64 4.29 5.28 -6.21
C THR A 64 3.68 4.58 -5.00
N VAL A 65 3.04 3.43 -5.19
CA VAL A 65 2.45 2.62 -4.10
C VAL A 65 3.52 2.18 -3.11
N ALA A 66 4.68 1.72 -3.60
CA ALA A 66 5.77 1.26 -2.74
C ALA A 66 6.29 2.37 -1.83
N PHE A 67 6.59 3.52 -2.38
CA PHE A 67 7.11 4.64 -1.59
C PHE A 67 6.04 5.28 -0.70
N ALA A 68 4.89 5.62 -1.25
CA ALA A 68 3.79 6.21 -0.48
C ALA A 68 3.30 5.26 0.62
N GLY A 69 3.16 3.97 0.30
CA GLY A 69 2.76 2.94 1.25
C GLY A 69 3.77 2.76 2.38
N THR A 70 5.07 2.71 2.06
CA THR A 70 6.13 2.62 3.07
C THR A 70 6.13 3.84 4.00
N LEU A 71 6.01 5.05 3.45
CA LEU A 71 5.87 6.28 4.23
C LEU A 71 4.63 6.23 5.13
N GLY A 72 3.52 5.75 4.59
CA GLY A 72 2.26 5.62 5.32
C GLY A 72 2.36 4.67 6.51
N ILE A 73 2.87 3.46 6.29
CA ILE A 73 3.06 2.45 7.32
C ILE A 73 4.02 2.96 8.40
N GLY A 74 5.15 3.55 7.99
CA GLY A 74 6.15 4.08 8.92
C GLY A 74 5.58 5.14 9.84
N ARG A 75 4.85 6.12 9.29
CA ARG A 75 4.23 7.19 10.08
C ARG A 75 3.15 6.70 11.04
N ASN A 76 2.31 5.76 10.59
CA ASN A 76 1.26 5.21 11.44
C ASN A 76 1.85 4.51 12.66
N LEU A 77 2.88 3.70 12.46
CA LEU A 77 3.55 2.96 13.54
C LEU A 77 4.37 3.89 14.46
N ALA A 78 5.08 4.87 13.88
CA ALA A 78 5.84 5.85 14.63
C ALA A 78 4.94 6.69 15.57
N ALA A 79 3.81 7.16 15.06
CA ALA A 79 2.86 7.96 15.82
C ALA A 79 2.31 7.23 17.06
N GLU A 80 2.15 5.91 17.01
CA GLU A 80 1.71 5.13 18.17
C GLU A 80 2.81 4.91 19.19
N HIS A 81 4.02 4.66 18.71
CA HIS A 81 5.18 4.51 19.60
C HIS A 81 5.44 5.81 20.37
N ASP A 82 5.42 6.95 19.66
CA ASP A 82 5.72 8.26 20.26
C ASP A 82 4.65 8.70 21.27
N ARG A 83 3.42 8.21 21.13
CA ARG A 83 2.32 8.43 22.08
C ARG A 83 2.28 7.43 23.22
N GLY A 84 3.17 6.43 23.26
CA GLY A 84 3.15 5.35 24.24
C GLY A 84 1.90 4.46 24.17
N THR A 85 1.09 4.60 23.11
CA THR A 85 -0.16 3.84 22.97
C THR A 85 0.09 2.39 22.57
N LEU A 86 1.26 2.10 22.02
CA LEU A 86 1.67 0.74 21.67
C LEU A 86 1.83 -0.13 22.92
N ASP A 87 2.48 0.40 23.96
CA ASP A 87 2.68 -0.31 25.23
C ASP A 87 1.34 -0.58 25.92
N GLY A 88 0.44 0.38 25.90
CA GLY A 88 -0.93 0.21 26.39
C GLY A 88 -1.71 -0.88 25.65
N LEU A 89 -1.52 -0.98 24.32
CA LEU A 89 -2.12 -2.04 23.50
C LEU A 89 -1.52 -3.43 23.80
N MET A 90 -0.22 -3.50 24.11
CA MET A 90 0.44 -4.75 24.50
C MET A 90 0.00 -5.27 25.85
N LEU A 91 -0.41 -4.39 26.76
CA LEU A 91 -0.95 -4.74 28.08
C LEU A 91 -2.44 -5.13 28.01
N ALA A 92 -3.13 -4.79 26.93
CA ALA A 92 -4.53 -5.15 26.77
C ALA A 92 -4.71 -6.67 26.59
N PRO A 93 -5.79 -7.27 27.13
CA PRO A 93 -6.06 -8.71 27.01
C PRO A 93 -6.59 -9.07 25.60
N VAL A 94 -5.82 -8.70 24.57
CA VAL A 94 -6.18 -8.89 23.14
C VAL A 94 -5.14 -9.81 22.47
N PRO A 95 -5.56 -10.76 21.63
CA PRO A 95 -4.63 -11.59 20.88
C PRO A 95 -3.69 -10.74 20.01
N ARG A 96 -2.39 -11.03 20.03
CA ARG A 96 -1.39 -10.31 19.20
C ARG A 96 -1.73 -10.33 17.72
N ALA A 97 -2.32 -11.43 17.22
CA ALA A 97 -2.83 -11.52 15.87
C ALA A 97 -3.91 -10.46 15.56
N ALA A 98 -4.77 -10.12 16.53
CA ALA A 98 -5.78 -9.08 16.33
C ALA A 98 -5.15 -7.68 16.20
N LEU A 99 -4.03 -7.43 16.89
CA LEU A 99 -3.25 -6.20 16.69
C LEU A 99 -2.68 -6.13 15.27
N TYR A 100 -2.04 -7.21 14.82
CA TYR A 100 -1.49 -7.26 13.46
C TYR A 100 -2.57 -7.06 12.40
N PHE A 101 -3.68 -7.81 12.44
CA PHE A 101 -4.75 -7.69 11.44
C PHE A 101 -5.46 -6.34 11.49
N GLY A 102 -5.58 -5.72 12.67
CA GLY A 102 -6.11 -4.37 12.81
C GLY A 102 -5.23 -3.33 12.11
N LYS A 103 -3.91 -3.43 12.29
CA LYS A 103 -2.92 -2.58 11.63
C LYS A 103 -2.86 -2.81 10.13
N LEU A 104 -2.83 -4.08 9.72
CA LEU A 104 -2.86 -4.48 8.33
C LEU A 104 -4.08 -3.89 7.60
N ALA A 105 -5.27 -3.97 8.19
CA ALA A 105 -6.48 -3.46 7.57
C ALA A 105 -6.39 -1.95 7.28
N VAL A 106 -5.80 -1.19 8.20
CA VAL A 106 -5.63 0.26 8.03
C VAL A 106 -4.54 0.56 7.00
N ALA A 107 -3.39 -0.10 7.08
CA ALA A 107 -2.29 0.06 6.12
C ALA A 107 -2.75 -0.29 4.70
N TRP A 108 -3.48 -1.40 4.55
CA TRP A 108 -4.04 -1.81 3.27
C TRP A 108 -5.05 -0.80 2.71
N LEU A 109 -5.98 -0.33 3.54
CA LEU A 109 -6.97 0.64 3.10
C LEU A 109 -6.31 1.92 2.56
N PHE A 110 -5.31 2.45 3.25
CA PHE A 110 -4.62 3.65 2.80
C PHE A 110 -3.78 3.42 1.55
N THR A 111 -3.02 2.32 1.47
CA THR A 111 -2.27 1.97 0.26
C THR A 111 -3.19 1.72 -0.94
N LEU A 112 -4.34 1.09 -0.73
CA LEU A 112 -5.34 0.89 -1.77
C LEU A 112 -5.93 2.23 -2.25
N ILE A 113 -6.28 3.13 -1.34
CA ILE A 113 -6.76 4.47 -1.71
C ILE A 113 -5.72 5.20 -2.56
N VAL A 114 -4.45 5.17 -2.17
CA VAL A 114 -3.37 5.77 -2.98
C VAL A 114 -3.29 5.11 -4.35
N ALA A 115 -3.29 3.78 -4.43
CA ALA A 115 -3.25 3.06 -5.71
C ALA A 115 -4.42 3.46 -6.62
N LEU A 116 -5.63 3.58 -6.07
CA LEU A 116 -6.82 4.00 -6.83
C LEU A 116 -6.74 5.47 -7.29
N VAL A 117 -6.28 6.37 -6.42
CA VAL A 117 -6.10 7.78 -6.76
C VAL A 117 -5.05 7.94 -7.87
N VAL A 118 -3.92 7.25 -7.73
CA VAL A 118 -2.86 7.26 -8.76
C VAL A 118 -3.35 6.65 -10.06
N THR A 119 -4.07 5.52 -10.01
CA THR A 119 -4.69 4.89 -11.18
C THR A 119 -5.63 5.87 -11.89
N ALA A 120 -6.49 6.57 -11.15
CA ALA A 120 -7.39 7.56 -11.73
C ALA A 120 -6.61 8.74 -12.35
N ALA A 121 -5.61 9.25 -11.64
CA ALA A 121 -4.77 10.33 -12.13
C ALA A 121 -4.03 9.96 -13.43
N LEU A 122 -3.38 8.79 -13.45
CA LEU A 122 -2.68 8.29 -14.64
C LEU A 122 -3.66 8.01 -15.80
N SER A 123 -4.86 7.51 -15.49
CA SER A 123 -5.90 7.25 -16.49
C SER A 123 -6.34 8.56 -17.19
N ILE A 124 -6.54 9.62 -16.41
CA ILE A 124 -6.95 10.94 -16.94
C ILE A 124 -5.79 11.58 -17.71
N VAL A 125 -4.62 11.64 -17.10
CA VAL A 125 -3.44 12.34 -17.64
C VAL A 125 -2.98 11.73 -18.97
N PHE A 126 -2.95 10.40 -19.06
CA PHE A 126 -2.48 9.70 -20.25
C PHE A 126 -3.61 9.29 -21.23
N ASN A 127 -4.86 9.60 -20.90
CA ASN A 127 -6.05 9.22 -21.67
C ASN A 127 -6.09 7.71 -21.97
N VAL A 128 -5.75 6.88 -20.95
CA VAL A 128 -5.75 5.42 -21.02
C VAL A 128 -6.75 4.89 -20.01
N ASN A 129 -7.67 4.03 -20.41
CA ASN A 129 -8.61 3.43 -19.46
C ASN A 129 -7.91 2.36 -18.62
N LEU A 130 -7.44 2.76 -17.41
CA LEU A 130 -6.87 1.88 -16.41
C LEU A 130 -7.92 1.33 -15.43
N LEU A 131 -9.15 1.82 -15.45
CA LEU A 131 -10.24 1.38 -14.56
C LEU A 131 -10.89 0.07 -15.05
N ARG A 132 -10.08 -0.86 -15.54
CA ARG A 132 -10.52 -2.20 -15.95
C ARG A 132 -10.55 -3.12 -14.72
N LEU A 133 -11.45 -4.10 -14.71
CA LEU A 133 -11.60 -5.03 -13.59
C LEU A 133 -10.29 -5.75 -13.24
N GLY A 134 -9.54 -6.22 -14.25
CA GLY A 134 -8.25 -6.87 -14.04
C GLY A 134 -7.24 -5.97 -13.33
N TRP A 135 -7.13 -4.72 -13.74
CA TRP A 135 -6.27 -3.73 -13.10
C TRP A 135 -6.66 -3.46 -11.64
N LEU A 136 -7.96 -3.32 -11.38
CA LEU A 136 -8.46 -3.10 -10.02
C LEU A 136 -8.22 -4.31 -9.11
N LEU A 137 -8.34 -5.53 -9.63
CA LEU A 137 -8.01 -6.76 -8.89
C LEU A 137 -6.52 -6.84 -8.55
N ILE A 138 -5.65 -6.47 -9.50
CA ILE A 138 -4.20 -6.44 -9.26
C ILE A 138 -3.87 -5.36 -8.21
N ALA A 139 -4.48 -4.18 -8.31
CA ALA A 139 -4.31 -3.14 -7.31
C ALA A 139 -4.76 -3.60 -5.91
N LEU A 140 -5.91 -4.29 -5.82
CA LEU A 140 -6.45 -4.82 -4.57
C LEU A 140 -5.51 -5.86 -3.94
N LEU A 141 -5.10 -6.87 -4.69
CA LEU A 141 -4.26 -7.97 -4.21
C LEU A 141 -2.83 -7.52 -3.94
N GLY A 142 -2.24 -6.77 -4.86
CA GLY A 142 -0.85 -6.29 -4.71
C GLY A 142 -0.68 -5.32 -3.55
N THR A 143 -1.65 -4.41 -3.33
CA THR A 143 -1.62 -3.53 -2.15
C THR A 143 -1.85 -4.31 -0.86
N LEU A 144 -2.64 -5.41 -0.87
CA LEU A 144 -2.82 -6.27 0.28
C LEU A 144 -1.52 -6.98 0.65
N GLY A 145 -0.85 -7.61 -0.33
CA GLY A 145 0.44 -8.27 -0.14
C GLY A 145 1.51 -7.29 0.34
N PHE A 146 1.60 -6.13 -0.29
CA PHE A 146 2.51 -5.06 0.12
C PHE A 146 2.25 -4.59 1.57
N ALA A 147 1.00 -4.33 1.92
CA ALA A 147 0.61 -3.89 3.26
C ALA A 147 0.88 -4.99 4.31
N ALA A 148 0.70 -6.27 3.96
CA ALA A 148 0.98 -7.38 4.86
C ALA A 148 2.46 -7.44 5.23
N ILE A 149 3.36 -7.42 4.24
CA ILE A 149 4.80 -7.38 4.45
C ILE A 149 5.20 -6.10 5.18
N GLY A 150 4.72 -4.95 4.72
CA GLY A 150 5.04 -3.65 5.29
C GLY A 150 4.63 -3.53 6.76
N THR A 151 3.44 -4.03 7.12
CA THR A 151 2.97 -4.04 8.52
C THR A 151 3.81 -4.99 9.38
N LEU A 152 4.17 -6.16 8.86
CA LEU A 152 5.01 -7.12 9.59
C LEU A 152 6.40 -6.55 9.86
N LEU A 153 7.09 -6.12 8.82
CA LEU A 153 8.45 -5.55 8.93
C LEU A 153 8.44 -4.22 9.69
N GLY A 154 7.39 -3.42 9.52
CA GLY A 154 7.21 -2.17 10.25
C GLY A 154 7.09 -2.38 11.76
N SER A 155 6.40 -3.43 12.18
CA SER A 155 6.30 -3.79 13.60
C SER A 155 7.65 -4.20 14.20
N MET A 156 8.57 -4.73 13.39
CA MET A 156 9.94 -5.04 13.81
C MET A 156 10.82 -3.78 13.83
N ALA A 157 10.69 -2.93 12.82
CA ALA A 157 11.48 -1.71 12.68
C ALA A 157 11.18 -0.64 13.73
N ILE A 158 10.01 -0.69 14.39
CA ILE A 158 9.57 0.34 15.36
C ILE A 158 10.52 0.49 16.56
N TYR A 159 11.21 -0.59 16.90
CA TYR A 159 12.19 -0.60 18.01
C TYR A 159 13.60 -0.21 17.56
N ALA A 160 13.83 0.00 16.26
CA ALA A 160 15.12 0.44 15.77
C ALA A 160 15.38 1.92 16.11
N ARG A 161 16.64 2.25 16.40
CA ARG A 161 17.07 3.62 16.74
C ARG A 161 16.82 4.62 15.60
N SER A 162 16.82 4.14 14.34
CA SER A 162 16.59 4.94 13.13
C SER A 162 15.37 4.41 12.37
N ARG A 163 14.20 4.43 12.99
CA ARG A 163 12.93 3.88 12.47
C ARG A 163 12.59 4.33 11.06
N GLU A 164 12.73 5.62 10.79
CA GLU A 164 12.34 6.24 9.52
C GLU A 164 13.16 5.73 8.34
N THR A 165 14.45 5.43 8.55
CA THR A 165 15.33 4.89 7.51
C THR A 165 15.34 3.37 7.46
N THR A 166 15.15 2.70 8.58
CA THR A 166 15.17 1.23 8.65
C THR A 166 13.98 0.60 7.94
N LEU A 167 12.79 1.20 8.05
CA LEU A 167 11.59 0.65 7.44
C LEU A 167 11.67 0.53 5.91
N PRO A 168 12.00 1.59 5.15
CA PRO A 168 12.16 1.48 3.70
C PRO A 168 13.22 0.46 3.28
N ILE A 169 14.35 0.42 4.00
CA ILE A 169 15.45 -0.52 3.72
C ILE A 169 15.00 -1.98 3.88
N LEU A 170 14.14 -2.28 4.83
CA LEU A 170 13.62 -3.63 5.04
C LEU A 170 12.46 -3.96 4.10
N VAL A 171 11.51 -3.05 3.93
CA VAL A 171 10.27 -3.31 3.19
C VAL A 171 10.51 -3.40 1.70
N LEU A 172 11.25 -2.46 1.10
CA LEU A 172 11.39 -2.40 -0.35
C LEU A 172 12.00 -3.67 -0.95
N PRO A 173 13.13 -4.22 -0.45
CA PRO A 173 13.68 -5.46 -1.01
C PRO A 173 12.75 -6.67 -0.85
N VAL A 174 12.08 -6.79 0.29
CA VAL A 174 11.18 -7.93 0.56
C VAL A 174 9.88 -7.83 -0.23
N ALA A 175 9.42 -6.62 -0.54
CA ALA A 175 8.25 -6.38 -1.36
C ALA A 175 8.51 -6.47 -2.88
N LEU A 176 9.78 -6.51 -3.32
CA LEU A 176 10.12 -6.58 -4.75
C LEU A 176 9.42 -7.72 -5.51
N PRO A 177 9.36 -8.97 -5.00
CA PRO A 177 8.64 -10.04 -5.70
C PRO A 177 7.16 -9.71 -5.92
N ILE A 178 6.51 -9.11 -4.92
CA ILE A 178 5.10 -8.69 -5.02
C ILE A 178 4.96 -7.57 -6.08
N ILE A 179 5.82 -6.57 -6.02
CA ILE A 179 5.80 -5.43 -6.95
C ILE A 179 6.03 -5.93 -8.38
N THR A 180 7.03 -6.78 -8.61
CA THR A 180 7.31 -7.32 -9.95
C THR A 180 6.19 -8.19 -10.48
N ALA A 181 5.59 -9.04 -9.64
CA ALA A 181 4.41 -9.83 -10.02
C ALA A 181 3.23 -8.93 -10.41
N ALA A 182 2.97 -7.90 -9.61
CA ALA A 182 1.89 -6.96 -9.87
C ALA A 182 2.12 -6.10 -11.14
N VAL A 183 3.35 -5.69 -11.40
CA VAL A 183 3.73 -4.99 -12.64
C VAL A 183 3.51 -5.89 -13.85
N ASN A 184 3.98 -7.14 -13.81
CA ASN A 184 3.81 -8.08 -14.92
C ASN A 184 2.33 -8.40 -15.18
N ALA A 185 1.55 -8.63 -14.12
CA ALA A 185 0.11 -8.83 -14.28
C ALA A 185 -0.58 -7.60 -14.88
N ALA A 186 -0.20 -6.40 -14.48
CA ALA A 186 -0.76 -5.17 -14.99
C ALA A 186 -0.40 -4.94 -16.47
N HIS A 187 0.79 -5.35 -16.91
CA HIS A 187 1.14 -5.40 -18.36
C HIS A 187 0.22 -6.32 -19.13
N GLY A 188 -0.02 -7.55 -18.64
CA GLY A 188 -0.93 -8.48 -19.29
C GLY A 188 -2.34 -7.93 -19.46
N VAL A 189 -2.84 -7.16 -18.48
CA VAL A 189 -4.15 -6.47 -18.58
C VAL A 189 -4.13 -5.34 -19.60
N LEU A 190 -3.03 -4.57 -19.70
CA LEU A 190 -2.92 -3.48 -20.68
C LEU A 190 -2.78 -3.97 -22.13
N ASP A 191 -2.12 -5.11 -22.29
CA ASP A 191 -1.86 -5.72 -23.60
C ASP A 191 -3.02 -6.63 -24.03
N ASP A 192 -4.15 -6.61 -23.31
CA ASP A 192 -5.36 -7.40 -23.55
C ASP A 192 -5.07 -8.92 -23.67
N GLN A 193 -4.04 -9.41 -22.93
CA GLN A 193 -3.68 -10.82 -22.92
C GLN A 193 -4.77 -11.69 -22.29
N PRO A 194 -4.90 -12.96 -22.70
CA PRO A 194 -5.87 -13.87 -22.09
C PRO A 194 -5.57 -14.10 -20.60
N LEU A 195 -6.62 -14.30 -19.83
CA LEU A 195 -6.55 -14.48 -18.38
C LEU A 195 -5.52 -15.54 -17.96
N SER A 196 -5.37 -16.61 -18.76
CA SER A 196 -4.43 -17.70 -18.48
C SER A 196 -2.96 -17.27 -18.42
N GLU A 197 -2.60 -16.18 -19.08
CA GLU A 197 -1.21 -15.73 -19.16
C GLU A 197 -0.82 -14.82 -17.99
N TRP A 198 -1.74 -14.00 -17.48
CA TRP A 198 -1.41 -13.06 -16.42
C TRP A 198 -1.96 -13.44 -15.03
N ILE A 199 -2.97 -14.33 -14.92
CA ILE A 199 -3.48 -14.85 -13.63
C ILE A 199 -2.40 -15.52 -12.77
N PRO A 200 -1.39 -16.24 -13.29
CA PRO A 200 -0.35 -16.81 -12.46
C PRO A 200 0.39 -15.76 -11.59
N TYR A 201 0.54 -14.54 -12.07
CA TYR A 201 1.23 -13.48 -11.30
C TYR A 201 0.45 -13.03 -10.05
N PRO A 202 -0.87 -12.73 -10.09
CA PRO A 202 -1.66 -12.44 -8.90
C PRO A 202 -1.75 -13.58 -7.90
N LEU A 203 -1.60 -14.83 -8.32
CA LEU A 203 -1.57 -15.98 -7.39
C LEU A 203 -0.30 -16.03 -6.55
N LEU A 204 0.74 -15.28 -6.93
CA LEU A 204 1.97 -15.12 -6.16
C LEU A 204 1.92 -13.95 -5.17
N LEU A 205 0.86 -13.16 -5.21
CA LEU A 205 0.60 -12.00 -4.33
C LEU A 205 -0.14 -12.41 -3.07
#